data_519baa0ca602300e1fa6393068c2e34b
#
_entry.id   519baa0ca602300e1fa6393068c2e34b
#
_cell.length_a   1.000
_cell.length_b   1.000
_cell.length_c   1.000
_cell.angle_alpha   90.00
_cell.angle_beta   90.00
_cell.angle_gamma   90.00
#
_symmetry.space_group_name_H-M   'P 1'
#
loop_
_entity.id
_entity.type
_entity.pdbx_description
1 polymer ?
#
loop_
_entity_poly.entity_id
_entity_poly.type
_entity_poly.pdbx_seq_one_letter_code
_entity_poly.pdbx_strand_id
1 'polypeptide(L)'
;MKTIFNKQKRSVAGVLIALTALTTALTGCQEDFELDLPLAVSARELSLTKDAGSTHVLVYSNGDWTARFTRPVKWASLNKLQGYGNNEIVFTYSANYGISRKIGVVFEKGSLTDTVMFSQAGAITDASLSFSKPAVTLLKSRSQIFTPISTNLRYCIDDLEASVTYYDNDGLPNDPVTVLTRAEEGEEGGEGEGGDEPQAQPVEPWISNVSATYKGITFEVTDNDSGFARIADLTLFIEDAKGEITKSVLTVTQGIALPALKLDSNAETYEGYAQDCAVPATTNNL
;
A
#
# COMPACT_ATOMS: atom_id res chain seq x y z
N MET A 1 -54.23 -54.95 -51.89
CA MET A 1 -52.93 -54.24 -51.87
C MET A 1 -53.19 -52.76 -52.24
N LYS A 2 -53.84 -52.03 -51.38
CA LYS A 2 -54.09 -50.57 -51.48
C LYS A 2 -54.50 -50.11 -50.09
N THR A 3 -53.61 -49.48 -49.35
CA THR A 3 -53.92 -48.54 -48.25
C THR A 3 -52.70 -48.38 -47.35
N ILE A 4 -51.64 -47.73 -47.76
CA ILE A 4 -50.53 -47.30 -46.85
C ILE A 4 -49.96 -45.89 -47.26
N PHE A 5 -50.59 -45.10 -48.05
CA PHE A 5 -49.98 -43.83 -48.56
C PHE A 5 -50.67 -42.51 -48.13
N ASN A 6 -51.48 -42.52 -47.07
CA ASN A 6 -52.18 -41.30 -46.71
C ASN A 6 -52.01 -40.79 -45.26
N LYS A 7 -50.99 -41.21 -44.58
CA LYS A 7 -50.77 -40.83 -43.16
C LYS A 7 -49.58 -39.91 -42.91
N GLN A 8 -48.80 -39.61 -43.95
CA GLN A 8 -47.53 -38.83 -43.77
C GLN A 8 -47.61 -37.34 -44.15
N LYS A 9 -48.68 -36.90 -44.76
CA LYS A 9 -48.84 -35.48 -45.21
C LYS A 9 -49.43 -34.53 -44.17
N ARG A 10 -49.93 -35.03 -43.01
CA ARG A 10 -50.52 -34.16 -41.96
C ARG A 10 -49.53 -33.77 -40.86
N SER A 11 -48.40 -34.42 -40.77
CA SER A 11 -47.39 -34.15 -39.72
C SER A 11 -46.43 -33.00 -40.08
N VAL A 12 -46.13 -32.76 -41.33
CA VAL A 12 -45.14 -31.74 -41.74
C VAL A 12 -45.74 -30.31 -41.67
N ALA A 13 -47.05 -30.16 -41.94
CA ALA A 13 -47.70 -28.85 -41.87
C ALA A 13 -47.84 -28.35 -40.41
N GLY A 14 -48.04 -29.27 -39.43
CA GLY A 14 -48.16 -28.90 -38.05
C GLY A 14 -46.84 -28.49 -37.39
N VAL A 15 -45.71 -29.06 -37.82
CA VAL A 15 -44.39 -28.71 -37.33
C VAL A 15 -43.88 -27.38 -37.87
N LEU A 16 -44.24 -27.05 -39.14
CA LEU A 16 -43.85 -25.76 -39.72
C LEU A 16 -44.61 -24.58 -39.10
N ILE A 17 -45.86 -24.75 -38.68
CA ILE A 17 -46.67 -23.70 -38.02
C ILE A 17 -46.17 -23.47 -36.56
N ALA A 18 -45.74 -24.53 -35.89
CA ALA A 18 -45.17 -24.42 -34.54
C ALA A 18 -43.78 -23.73 -34.54
N LEU A 19 -42.96 -23.91 -35.59
CA LEU A 19 -41.65 -23.30 -35.69
C LEU A 19 -41.70 -21.80 -36.05
N THR A 20 -42.72 -21.39 -36.85
CA THR A 20 -42.93 -19.97 -37.19
C THR A 20 -43.56 -19.17 -36.04
N ALA A 21 -44.33 -19.79 -35.15
CA ALA A 21 -44.88 -19.13 -33.98
C ALA A 21 -43.83 -18.92 -32.88
N LEU A 22 -42.74 -19.72 -32.83
CA LEU A 22 -41.67 -19.58 -31.86
C LEU A 22 -40.66 -18.48 -32.25
N THR A 23 -40.53 -18.14 -33.54
CA THR A 23 -39.60 -17.08 -33.98
C THR A 23 -40.20 -15.67 -33.80
N THR A 24 -41.49 -15.51 -33.66
CA THR A 24 -42.13 -14.20 -33.43
C THR A 24 -42.19 -13.82 -31.93
N ALA A 25 -41.96 -14.76 -31.01
CA ALA A 25 -41.91 -14.48 -29.59
C ALA A 25 -40.55 -13.95 -29.08
N LEU A 26 -39.51 -13.91 -29.95
CA LEU A 26 -38.17 -13.40 -29.61
C LEU A 26 -37.92 -11.95 -30.07
N THR A 27 -38.88 -11.32 -30.71
CA THR A 27 -38.89 -9.85 -30.90
C THR A 27 -39.66 -9.18 -29.77
N GLY A 28 -39.38 -9.60 -28.52
CA GLY A 28 -39.80 -8.87 -27.36
C GLY A 28 -39.08 -7.55 -27.30
N CYS A 29 -39.84 -6.50 -27.19
CA CYS A 29 -39.43 -5.11 -27.04
C CYS A 29 -38.08 -4.96 -26.41
N GLN A 30 -37.10 -4.55 -27.20
CA GLN A 30 -35.98 -3.81 -26.72
C GLN A 30 -36.51 -2.40 -26.44
N GLU A 31 -37.24 -2.23 -25.32
CA GLU A 31 -37.42 -0.91 -24.78
C GLU A 31 -36.00 -0.46 -24.38
N ASP A 32 -35.48 0.50 -25.12
CA ASP A 32 -34.30 1.27 -24.67
C ASP A 32 -34.72 1.99 -23.41
N PHE A 33 -34.48 1.34 -22.29
CA PHE A 33 -34.60 1.94 -20.94
C PHE A 33 -33.50 3.00 -20.82
N GLU A 34 -33.78 4.21 -21.26
CA GLU A 34 -32.98 5.38 -20.91
C GLU A 34 -33.17 5.60 -19.41
N LEU A 35 -32.24 5.09 -18.63
CA LEU A 35 -32.15 5.41 -17.20
C LEU A 35 -31.75 6.89 -17.06
N ASP A 36 -32.72 7.73 -16.77
CA ASP A 36 -32.50 9.14 -16.41
C ASP A 36 -32.05 9.23 -14.95
N LEU A 37 -30.79 8.81 -14.70
CA LEU A 37 -30.19 8.90 -13.37
C LEU A 37 -29.33 10.15 -13.29
N PRO A 38 -29.36 10.85 -12.13
CA PRO A 38 -28.51 12.04 -11.94
C PRO A 38 -27.00 11.70 -12.03
N LEU A 39 -26.57 10.60 -11.40
CA LEU A 39 -25.27 9.96 -11.54
C LEU A 39 -25.34 8.54 -10.97
N ALA A 40 -24.88 7.54 -11.72
CA ALA A 40 -24.71 6.17 -11.24
C ALA A 40 -23.72 5.41 -12.13
N VAL A 41 -23.17 4.31 -11.61
CA VAL A 41 -22.30 3.38 -12.36
C VAL A 41 -22.92 1.98 -12.43
N SER A 42 -22.62 1.24 -13.50
CA SER A 42 -23.18 -0.11 -13.75
C SER A 42 -22.67 -1.17 -12.77
N ALA A 43 -21.54 -0.95 -12.14
CA ALA A 43 -20.93 -1.86 -11.16
C ALA A 43 -20.16 -1.06 -10.11
N ARG A 44 -20.18 -1.52 -8.86
CA ARG A 44 -19.40 -0.90 -7.77
C ARG A 44 -18.08 -1.60 -7.52
N GLU A 45 -17.97 -2.84 -7.96
CA GLU A 45 -16.77 -3.66 -7.80
C GLU A 45 -16.57 -4.54 -9.03
N LEU A 46 -15.33 -4.58 -9.54
CA LEU A 46 -14.93 -5.40 -10.68
C LEU A 46 -13.63 -6.14 -10.37
N SER A 47 -13.68 -7.46 -10.56
CA SER A 47 -12.52 -8.32 -10.43
C SER A 47 -11.82 -8.49 -11.78
N LEU A 48 -10.50 -8.25 -11.80
CA LEU A 48 -9.65 -8.32 -12.97
C LEU A 48 -8.68 -9.49 -12.86
N THR A 49 -8.37 -10.10 -14.00
CA THR A 49 -7.32 -11.13 -14.05
C THR A 49 -5.93 -10.52 -13.85
N LYS A 50 -4.93 -11.35 -13.54
CA LYS A 50 -3.53 -10.91 -13.43
C LYS A 50 -2.92 -10.46 -14.77
N ASP A 51 -3.48 -10.93 -15.89
CA ASP A 51 -2.97 -10.60 -17.23
C ASP A 51 -3.46 -9.20 -17.64
N ALA A 52 -2.74 -8.55 -18.55
CA ALA A 52 -3.15 -7.27 -19.09
C ALA A 52 -4.48 -7.39 -19.83
N GLY A 53 -5.31 -6.34 -19.76
CA GLY A 53 -6.62 -6.37 -20.40
C GLY A 53 -7.36 -5.04 -20.29
N SER A 54 -8.65 -5.11 -20.62
CA SER A 54 -9.58 -4.01 -20.43
C SER A 54 -10.93 -4.53 -19.95
N THR A 55 -11.68 -3.67 -19.28
CA THR A 55 -13.06 -3.90 -18.88
C THR A 55 -13.88 -2.64 -19.08
N HIS A 56 -15.19 -2.76 -19.05
CA HIS A 56 -16.13 -1.71 -19.38
C HIS A 56 -17.00 -1.37 -18.17
N VAL A 57 -17.23 -0.08 -17.97
CA VAL A 57 -18.16 0.46 -16.97
C VAL A 57 -19.09 1.43 -17.67
N LEU A 58 -20.40 1.27 -17.46
CA LEU A 58 -21.37 2.26 -17.91
C LEU A 58 -21.55 3.31 -16.82
N VAL A 59 -21.44 4.57 -17.22
CA VAL A 59 -21.79 5.72 -16.40
C VAL A 59 -23.14 6.21 -16.89
N TYR A 60 -24.10 6.28 -15.99
CA TYR A 60 -25.41 6.86 -16.22
C TYR A 60 -25.43 8.26 -15.63
N SER A 61 -25.75 9.26 -16.44
CA SER A 61 -25.84 10.65 -16.00
C SER A 61 -26.78 11.45 -16.90
N ASN A 62 -27.49 12.39 -16.31
CA ASN A 62 -28.31 13.35 -17.05
C ASN A 62 -27.61 14.71 -17.25
N GLY A 63 -26.28 14.76 -17.23
CA GLY A 63 -25.49 15.97 -17.44
C GLY A 63 -24.00 15.70 -17.52
N ASP A 64 -23.18 16.74 -17.37
CA ASP A 64 -21.72 16.65 -17.36
C ASP A 64 -21.24 15.91 -16.12
N TRP A 65 -20.23 15.08 -16.30
CA TRP A 65 -19.55 14.35 -15.24
C TRP A 65 -18.05 14.29 -15.49
N THR A 66 -17.27 14.08 -14.41
CA THR A 66 -15.84 13.83 -14.47
C THR A 66 -15.48 12.50 -13.79
N ALA A 67 -14.32 11.95 -14.11
CA ALA A 67 -13.79 10.74 -13.50
C ALA A 67 -12.34 10.95 -13.09
N ARG A 68 -11.97 10.43 -11.92
CA ARG A 68 -10.59 10.40 -11.46
C ARG A 68 -10.29 9.12 -10.70
N PHE A 69 -9.04 8.72 -10.68
CA PHE A 69 -8.58 7.67 -9.78
C PHE A 69 -8.58 8.19 -8.33
N THR A 70 -8.79 7.29 -7.36
CA THR A 70 -8.71 7.62 -5.92
C THR A 70 -7.30 8.04 -5.50
N ARG A 71 -6.28 7.61 -6.26
CA ARG A 71 -4.86 7.99 -6.11
C ARG A 71 -4.16 7.89 -7.47
N PRO A 72 -3.00 8.49 -7.65
CA PRO A 72 -2.19 8.30 -8.86
C PRO A 72 -1.91 6.82 -9.12
N VAL A 73 -1.99 6.39 -10.38
CA VAL A 73 -1.79 5.01 -10.80
C VAL A 73 -1.07 4.94 -12.15
N LYS A 74 -0.08 4.04 -12.28
CA LYS A 74 0.69 3.85 -13.52
C LYS A 74 0.27 2.61 -14.31
N TRP A 75 -0.40 1.66 -13.64
CA TRP A 75 -0.77 0.38 -14.22
C TRP A 75 -2.15 0.35 -14.87
N ALA A 76 -2.93 1.43 -14.72
CA ALA A 76 -4.28 1.54 -15.26
C ALA A 76 -4.52 2.90 -15.91
N SER A 77 -5.46 2.94 -16.84
CA SER A 77 -5.89 4.16 -17.51
C SER A 77 -7.37 4.08 -17.89
N LEU A 78 -8.00 5.25 -18.06
CA LEU A 78 -9.35 5.40 -18.58
C LEU A 78 -9.30 6.00 -19.99
N ASN A 79 -10.19 5.57 -20.88
CA ASN A 79 -10.33 6.16 -22.20
C ASN A 79 -10.91 7.58 -22.16
N LYS A 80 -11.63 7.95 -21.09
CA LYS A 80 -12.24 9.25 -20.88
C LYS A 80 -12.20 9.62 -19.41
N LEU A 81 -11.91 10.89 -19.10
CA LEU A 81 -11.94 11.45 -17.76
C LEU A 81 -13.12 12.41 -17.54
N GLN A 82 -13.94 12.64 -18.59
CA GLN A 82 -15.13 13.47 -18.53
C GLN A 82 -16.11 13.08 -19.64
N GLY A 83 -17.38 13.40 -19.48
CA GLY A 83 -18.42 13.15 -20.45
C GLY A 83 -19.71 13.89 -20.14
N TYR A 84 -20.69 13.74 -21.03
CA TYR A 84 -22.06 14.22 -20.89
C TYR A 84 -23.03 13.08 -21.10
N GLY A 85 -24.05 12.96 -20.26
CA GLY A 85 -25.05 11.91 -20.37
C GLY A 85 -24.46 10.51 -20.09
N ASN A 86 -25.18 9.48 -20.58
CA ASN A 86 -24.76 8.10 -20.44
C ASN A 86 -23.53 7.81 -21.32
N ASN A 87 -22.51 7.17 -20.76
CA ASN A 87 -21.27 6.85 -21.46
C ASN A 87 -20.72 5.49 -21.04
N GLU A 88 -20.03 4.86 -21.98
CA GLU A 88 -19.19 3.70 -21.71
C GLU A 88 -17.76 4.16 -21.47
N ILE A 89 -17.20 3.72 -20.35
CA ILE A 89 -15.81 3.94 -19.94
C ILE A 89 -15.06 2.63 -20.08
N VAL A 90 -13.95 2.68 -20.78
CA VAL A 90 -13.02 1.56 -20.90
C VAL A 90 -11.89 1.77 -19.88
N PHE A 91 -11.80 0.85 -18.91
CA PHE A 91 -10.71 0.74 -17.98
C PHE A 91 -9.68 -0.25 -18.54
N THR A 92 -8.48 0.22 -18.87
CA THR A 92 -7.37 -0.59 -19.40
C THR A 92 -6.32 -0.75 -18.33
N TYR A 93 -5.75 -1.97 -18.20
CA TYR A 93 -4.79 -2.28 -17.16
C TYR A 93 -3.66 -3.18 -17.66
N SER A 94 -2.47 -3.01 -17.08
CA SER A 94 -1.28 -3.83 -17.37
C SER A 94 -1.29 -5.13 -16.57
N ALA A 95 -0.49 -6.11 -16.99
CA ALA A 95 -0.29 -7.34 -16.25
C ALA A 95 0.26 -7.07 -14.84
N ASN A 96 -0.18 -7.87 -13.87
CA ASN A 96 0.25 -7.80 -12.47
C ASN A 96 1.11 -9.01 -12.10
N TYR A 97 2.41 -8.83 -12.03
CA TYR A 97 3.37 -9.85 -11.61
C TYR A 97 3.62 -9.84 -10.09
N GLY A 98 3.05 -8.88 -9.36
CA GLY A 98 3.12 -8.76 -7.90
C GLY A 98 1.97 -9.46 -7.19
N ILE A 99 1.67 -9.00 -5.98
CA ILE A 99 0.46 -9.37 -5.22
C ILE A 99 -0.80 -8.75 -5.82
N SER A 100 -1.98 -9.15 -5.37
CA SER A 100 -3.23 -8.53 -5.78
C SER A 100 -3.23 -7.03 -5.41
N ARG A 101 -3.85 -6.20 -6.27
CA ARG A 101 -3.89 -4.73 -6.09
C ARG A 101 -5.28 -4.18 -6.40
N LYS A 102 -5.63 -3.06 -5.80
CA LYS A 102 -6.92 -2.39 -5.99
C LYS A 102 -6.76 -0.89 -6.27
N ILE A 103 -7.72 -0.34 -7.02
CA ILE A 103 -7.83 1.10 -7.29
C ILE A 103 -9.29 1.48 -7.44
N GLY A 104 -9.69 2.61 -6.91
CA GLY A 104 -11.00 3.20 -7.12
C GLY A 104 -10.98 4.19 -8.28
N VAL A 105 -12.09 4.26 -9.01
CA VAL A 105 -12.41 5.35 -9.94
C VAL A 105 -13.64 6.05 -9.41
N VAL A 106 -13.51 7.33 -9.07
CA VAL A 106 -14.58 8.18 -8.60
C VAL A 106 -15.16 8.94 -9.79
N PHE A 107 -16.46 8.87 -9.96
CA PHE A 107 -17.24 9.65 -10.90
C PHE A 107 -17.94 10.77 -10.13
N GLU A 108 -17.92 11.99 -10.66
CA GLU A 108 -18.39 13.18 -9.96
C GLU A 108 -19.30 14.02 -10.87
N LYS A 109 -20.40 14.52 -10.31
CA LYS A 109 -21.30 15.47 -10.95
C LYS A 109 -21.83 16.47 -9.92
N GLY A 110 -21.31 17.68 -9.91
CA GLY A 110 -21.60 18.63 -8.84
C GLY A 110 -21.21 18.07 -7.47
N SER A 111 -22.18 17.89 -6.56
CA SER A 111 -21.96 17.28 -5.24
C SER A 111 -22.21 15.77 -5.21
N LEU A 112 -22.63 15.17 -6.33
CA LEU A 112 -22.88 13.73 -6.40
C LEU A 112 -21.60 12.99 -6.77
N THR A 113 -21.35 11.88 -6.08
CA THR A 113 -20.23 10.98 -6.37
C THR A 113 -20.71 9.53 -6.42
N ASP A 114 -20.13 8.75 -7.31
CA ASP A 114 -20.24 7.28 -7.31
C ASP A 114 -18.87 6.68 -7.65
N THR A 115 -18.55 5.50 -7.08
CA THR A 115 -17.21 4.93 -7.16
C THR A 115 -17.27 3.48 -7.62
N VAL A 116 -16.35 3.13 -8.52
CA VAL A 116 -16.08 1.74 -8.94
C VAL A 116 -14.73 1.32 -8.42
N MET A 117 -14.69 0.21 -7.68
CA MET A 117 -13.46 -0.43 -7.22
C MET A 117 -13.02 -1.52 -8.20
N PHE A 118 -11.78 -1.47 -8.64
CA PHE A 118 -11.16 -2.48 -9.50
C PHE A 118 -10.12 -3.25 -8.68
N SER A 119 -10.33 -4.56 -8.54
CA SER A 119 -9.43 -5.47 -7.83
C SER A 119 -8.76 -6.40 -8.82
N GLN A 120 -7.45 -6.23 -9.04
CA GLN A 120 -6.68 -7.08 -9.96
C GLN A 120 -5.96 -8.18 -9.19
N ALA A 121 -6.16 -9.43 -9.64
CA ALA A 121 -5.39 -10.57 -9.13
C ALA A 121 -3.88 -10.36 -9.38
N GLY A 122 -3.06 -10.92 -8.50
CA GLY A 122 -1.61 -10.94 -8.66
C GLY A 122 -1.08 -12.30 -9.13
N ALA A 123 0.16 -12.33 -9.58
CA ALA A 123 0.89 -13.57 -9.84
C ALA A 123 1.44 -14.19 -8.55
N ILE A 124 1.61 -13.40 -7.49
CA ILE A 124 2.07 -13.83 -6.18
C ILE A 124 0.83 -14.02 -5.29
N THR A 125 0.60 -15.24 -4.84
CA THR A 125 -0.49 -15.61 -3.90
C THR A 125 -0.04 -15.65 -2.46
N ASP A 126 1.24 -15.97 -2.23
CA ASP A 126 1.85 -16.10 -0.92
C ASP A 126 3.01 -15.08 -0.83
N ALA A 127 2.69 -13.88 -0.39
CA ALA A 127 3.68 -12.83 -0.21
C ALA A 127 4.65 -13.19 0.92
N SER A 128 5.93 -12.96 0.70
CA SER A 128 6.97 -13.18 1.70
C SER A 128 7.88 -11.97 1.82
N LEU A 129 8.12 -11.56 3.06
CA LEU A 129 8.97 -10.43 3.40
C LEU A 129 9.62 -10.70 4.73
N SER A 130 10.94 -10.65 4.81
CA SER A 130 11.67 -10.79 6.06
C SER A 130 12.99 -10.05 6.02
N PHE A 131 13.37 -9.40 7.11
CA PHE A 131 14.75 -8.94 7.30
C PHE A 131 15.66 -10.15 7.51
N SER A 132 16.85 -10.12 6.89
CA SER A 132 17.85 -11.18 7.07
C SER A 132 18.37 -11.26 8.51
N LYS A 133 18.28 -10.13 9.24
CA LYS A 133 18.55 -10.03 10.67
C LYS A 133 17.42 -9.22 11.30
N PRO A 134 16.79 -9.69 12.38
CA PRO A 134 15.65 -9.02 13.00
C PRO A 134 16.08 -7.79 13.84
N ALA A 135 17.35 -7.59 14.08
CA ALA A 135 17.86 -6.48 14.88
C ALA A 135 19.20 -5.96 14.36
N VAL A 136 19.44 -4.68 14.57
CA VAL A 136 20.73 -4.01 14.33
C VAL A 136 21.07 -3.11 15.51
N THR A 137 22.34 -3.14 15.92
CA THR A 137 22.87 -2.26 16.97
C THR A 137 23.87 -1.30 16.34
N LEU A 138 23.66 -0.02 16.57
CA LEU A 138 24.42 1.08 15.98
C LEU A 138 25.17 1.82 17.08
N LEU A 139 26.28 2.45 16.70
CA LEU A 139 26.99 3.38 17.55
C LEU A 139 26.22 4.71 17.65
N LYS A 140 26.68 5.59 18.56
CA LYS A 140 26.14 6.93 18.79
C LYS A 140 26.00 7.77 17.51
N SER A 141 27.00 7.67 16.64
CA SER A 141 27.17 8.60 15.52
C SER A 141 26.16 8.39 14.40
N ARG A 142 25.82 9.46 13.70
CA ARG A 142 25.07 9.47 12.46
C ARG A 142 25.62 8.42 11.49
N SER A 143 24.73 7.66 10.89
CA SER A 143 25.09 6.58 9.98
C SER A 143 24.02 6.35 8.92
N GLN A 144 24.43 5.93 7.73
CA GLN A 144 23.56 5.34 6.73
C GLN A 144 23.67 3.81 6.81
N ILE A 145 22.54 3.16 6.93
CA ILE A 145 22.46 1.73 7.18
C ILE A 145 21.82 1.05 5.98
N PHE A 146 22.38 -0.07 5.55
CA PHE A 146 21.76 -1.00 4.63
C PHE A 146 21.48 -2.32 5.36
N THR A 147 20.24 -2.79 5.32
CA THR A 147 19.82 -4.07 5.88
C THR A 147 19.21 -4.95 4.80
N PRO A 148 19.77 -6.15 4.53
CA PRO A 148 19.23 -7.05 3.54
C PRO A 148 17.86 -7.60 3.92
N ILE A 149 16.99 -7.76 2.92
CA ILE A 149 15.71 -8.44 3.03
C ILE A 149 15.69 -9.70 2.15
N SER A 150 14.86 -10.66 2.55
CA SER A 150 14.46 -11.79 1.72
C SER A 150 12.99 -11.62 1.36
N THR A 151 12.69 -11.58 0.06
CA THR A 151 11.33 -11.31 -0.42
C THR A 151 11.10 -11.88 -1.82
N ASN A 152 9.85 -12.24 -2.13
CA ASN A 152 9.39 -12.56 -3.48
C ASN A 152 8.66 -11.37 -4.16
N LEU A 153 8.65 -10.18 -3.53
CA LEU A 153 7.89 -8.99 -3.94
C LEU A 153 8.59 -8.10 -4.97
N ARG A 154 9.53 -8.64 -5.74
CA ARG A 154 10.36 -7.88 -6.69
C ARG A 154 9.58 -6.97 -7.64
N TYR A 155 8.38 -7.38 -8.08
CA TYR A 155 7.57 -6.65 -9.06
C TYR A 155 6.58 -5.66 -8.44
N CYS A 156 6.51 -5.60 -7.12
CA CYS A 156 5.72 -4.65 -6.36
C CYS A 156 6.55 -4.04 -5.21
N ILE A 157 7.85 -3.93 -5.41
CA ILE A 157 8.76 -3.36 -4.40
C ILE A 157 8.46 -1.88 -4.12
N ASP A 158 8.02 -1.15 -5.14
CA ASP A 158 7.65 0.26 -5.04
C ASP A 158 6.32 0.48 -4.28
N ASP A 159 5.57 -0.60 -4.03
CA ASP A 159 4.36 -0.59 -3.21
C ASP A 159 4.64 -0.89 -1.73
N LEU A 160 5.90 -1.14 -1.34
CA LEU A 160 6.27 -1.31 0.06
C LEU A 160 6.16 0.02 0.80
N GLU A 161 5.61 -0.08 1.99
CA GLU A 161 5.50 1.02 2.94
C GLU A 161 6.33 0.72 4.18
N ALA A 162 6.77 1.75 4.89
CA ALA A 162 7.47 1.58 6.16
C ALA A 162 7.00 2.59 7.18
N SER A 163 6.89 2.13 8.42
CA SER A 163 6.65 2.96 9.59
C SER A 163 7.69 2.68 10.67
N VAL A 164 7.94 3.66 11.53
CA VAL A 164 8.83 3.52 12.67
C VAL A 164 8.06 3.77 13.94
N THR A 165 8.13 2.82 14.85
CA THR A 165 7.65 2.98 16.23
C THR A 165 8.86 3.27 17.12
N TYR A 166 8.89 4.46 17.73
CA TYR A 166 9.93 4.86 18.67
C TYR A 166 9.52 4.47 20.08
N TYR A 167 10.50 4.12 20.91
CA TYR A 167 10.28 3.80 22.31
C TYR A 167 10.82 4.93 23.18
N ASP A 168 10.08 5.32 24.21
CA ASP A 168 10.53 6.27 25.21
C ASP A 168 11.57 5.64 26.17
N ASN A 169 12.05 6.43 27.12
CA ASN A 169 13.05 5.96 28.10
C ASN A 169 12.51 4.89 29.05
N ASP A 170 11.21 4.78 29.20
CA ASP A 170 10.53 3.76 30.02
C ASP A 170 10.22 2.49 29.20
N GLY A 171 10.57 2.48 27.91
CA GLY A 171 10.35 1.37 26.99
C GLY A 171 8.92 1.28 26.47
N LEU A 172 8.13 2.36 26.58
CA LEU A 172 6.78 2.41 26.05
C LEU A 172 6.80 2.85 24.56
N PRO A 173 6.02 2.20 23.69
CA PRO A 173 5.96 2.57 22.27
C PRO A 173 5.15 3.86 22.10
N ASN A 174 5.62 4.73 21.22
CA ASN A 174 4.86 5.85 20.69
C ASN A 174 4.07 5.42 19.46
N ASP A 175 3.19 6.29 18.98
CA ASP A 175 2.45 6.06 17.72
C ASP A 175 3.43 5.91 16.55
N PRO A 176 3.17 4.96 15.62
CA PRO A 176 4.01 4.75 14.46
C PRO A 176 4.07 5.97 13.55
N VAL A 177 5.27 6.35 13.13
CA VAL A 177 5.50 7.42 12.14
C VAL A 177 5.76 6.78 10.78
N THR A 178 5.00 7.16 9.77
CA THR A 178 5.23 6.71 8.39
C THR A 178 6.50 7.36 7.85
N VAL A 179 7.44 6.55 7.36
CA VAL A 179 8.75 7.00 6.86
C VAL A 179 9.00 6.61 5.39
N LEU A 180 8.16 5.73 4.84
CA LEU A 180 8.15 5.36 3.43
C LEU A 180 6.71 5.12 3.02
N THR A 181 6.21 5.93 2.11
CA THR A 181 4.90 5.76 1.49
C THR A 181 5.04 5.06 0.14
N ARG A 182 3.97 4.45 -0.29
CA ARG A 182 3.87 3.92 -1.65
C ARG A 182 4.21 5.02 -2.67
N ALA A 183 5.03 4.73 -3.68
CA ALA A 183 5.60 5.69 -4.64
C ALA A 183 4.58 6.56 -5.42
N GLU A 184 3.30 6.37 -5.22
CA GLU A 184 2.20 7.07 -5.87
C GLU A 184 1.45 8.05 -4.97
N GLU A 185 1.80 8.15 -3.69
CA GLU A 185 1.13 9.06 -2.74
C GLU A 185 2.00 10.28 -2.46
N GLY A 186 1.71 11.37 -3.16
CA GLY A 186 2.12 12.71 -2.74
C GLY A 186 0.94 13.34 -2.00
N GLU A 187 0.78 13.08 -0.71
CA GLU A 187 -0.10 13.88 0.15
C GLU A 187 0.69 14.46 1.30
N GLU A 188 0.53 15.78 1.44
CA GLU A 188 1.00 16.55 2.59
C GLU A 188 0.30 16.04 3.86
N GLY A 189 1.07 15.88 4.94
CA GLY A 189 0.59 15.39 6.21
C GLY A 189 -0.60 16.18 6.74
N GLY A 190 -1.72 15.49 6.95
CA GLY A 190 -2.86 16.02 7.66
C GLY A 190 -2.54 16.17 9.14
N GLU A 191 -2.64 17.39 9.64
CA GLU A 191 -2.59 17.68 11.07
C GLU A 191 -3.83 17.06 11.74
N GLY A 192 -3.63 16.01 12.53
CA GLY A 192 -4.65 15.42 13.39
C GLY A 192 -4.89 16.33 14.60
N GLU A 193 -6.10 16.86 14.74
CA GLU A 193 -6.55 17.53 15.97
C GLU A 193 -6.61 16.47 17.11
N GLY A 194 -5.68 16.57 18.05
CA GLY A 194 -5.60 15.73 19.22
C GLY A 194 -6.44 16.26 20.36
N GLY A 195 -7.22 15.37 20.98
CA GLY A 195 -7.88 15.61 22.27
C GLY A 195 -6.89 15.56 23.42
N ASP A 196 -7.17 16.32 24.49
CA ASP A 196 -6.39 16.44 25.73
C ASP A 196 -6.38 15.13 26.56
N GLU A 197 -5.42 14.26 26.29
CA GLU A 197 -4.89 13.30 27.24
C GLU A 197 -3.42 13.66 27.54
N PRO A 198 -2.86 13.33 28.72
CA PRO A 198 -1.47 13.66 29.03
C PRO A 198 -0.54 12.94 28.07
N GLN A 199 -0.13 13.64 27.01
CA GLN A 199 0.73 13.12 25.96
C GLN A 199 2.13 12.90 26.51
N ALA A 200 2.63 11.68 26.40
CA ALA A 200 4.06 11.41 26.46
C ALA A 200 4.75 12.37 25.48
N GLN A 201 5.86 12.98 25.89
CA GLN A 201 6.61 13.91 25.02
C GLN A 201 6.92 13.19 23.71
N PRO A 202 6.50 13.71 22.55
CA PRO A 202 6.75 13.03 21.28
C PRO A 202 8.26 12.85 21.09
N VAL A 203 8.69 11.61 20.91
CA VAL A 203 10.09 11.30 20.63
C VAL A 203 10.41 11.87 19.27
N GLU A 204 11.41 12.76 19.16
CA GLU A 204 11.83 13.27 17.87
C GLU A 204 12.28 12.14 16.94
N PRO A 205 11.75 12.09 15.70
CA PRO A 205 12.14 11.09 14.72
C PRO A 205 13.65 11.13 14.45
N TRP A 206 14.34 10.02 14.65
CA TRP A 206 15.78 9.92 14.44
C TRP A 206 16.17 8.93 13.32
N ILE A 207 15.18 8.26 12.71
CA ILE A 207 15.31 7.44 11.51
C ILE A 207 14.66 8.19 10.36
N SER A 208 15.37 8.34 9.23
CA SER A 208 14.94 9.11 8.06
C SER A 208 15.49 8.50 6.77
N ASN A 209 15.11 9.08 5.63
CA ASN A 209 15.61 8.71 4.29
C ASN A 209 15.49 7.21 4.02
N VAL A 210 14.33 6.65 4.41
CA VAL A 210 14.05 5.22 4.23
C VAL A 210 13.74 4.96 2.76
N SER A 211 14.45 3.99 2.17
CA SER A 211 14.18 3.52 0.81
C SER A 211 14.30 2.01 0.72
N ALA A 212 13.42 1.39 -0.05
CA ALA A 212 13.38 -0.05 -0.21
C ALA A 212 13.77 -0.48 -1.63
N THR A 213 14.51 -1.56 -1.71
CA THR A 213 14.79 -2.29 -2.96
C THR A 213 14.56 -3.77 -2.73
N TYR A 214 14.46 -4.56 -3.78
CA TYR A 214 14.31 -6.02 -3.64
C TYR A 214 15.52 -6.71 -2.95
N LYS A 215 16.63 -5.99 -2.74
CA LYS A 215 17.83 -6.49 -2.05
C LYS A 215 17.83 -6.12 -0.56
N GLY A 216 17.20 -5.04 -0.19
CA GLY A 216 17.23 -4.54 1.18
C GLY A 216 16.66 -3.14 1.31
N ILE A 217 16.63 -2.69 2.53
CA ILE A 217 16.23 -1.35 2.92
C ILE A 217 17.45 -0.52 3.30
N THR A 218 17.46 0.73 2.91
CA THR A 218 18.44 1.74 3.32
C THR A 218 17.74 2.80 4.16
N PHE A 219 18.33 3.24 5.24
CA PHE A 219 17.82 4.33 6.07
C PHE A 219 18.98 5.07 6.72
N GLU A 220 18.73 6.28 7.19
CA GLU A 220 19.68 7.09 7.94
C GLU A 220 19.26 7.25 9.39
N VAL A 221 20.24 7.31 10.29
CA VAL A 221 20.04 7.64 11.69
C VAL A 221 20.83 8.90 12.04
N THR A 222 20.25 9.75 12.88
CA THR A 222 20.94 10.95 13.42
C THR A 222 21.91 10.59 14.54
N ASP A 223 22.74 11.53 14.97
CA ASP A 223 23.54 11.38 16.18
C ASP A 223 22.64 11.17 17.41
N ASN A 224 23.09 10.33 18.35
CA ASN A 224 22.40 10.15 19.62
C ASN A 224 23.06 10.94 20.73
N ASP A 225 22.58 12.14 20.97
CA ASP A 225 23.09 13.04 22.01
C ASP A 225 22.21 13.01 23.29
N SER A 226 21.26 12.09 23.37
CA SER A 226 20.33 12.01 24.52
C SER A 226 20.95 11.53 25.84
N GLY A 227 22.13 10.95 25.78
CA GLY A 227 22.79 10.33 26.97
C GLY A 227 22.26 8.91 27.27
N PHE A 228 21.25 8.43 26.57
CA PHE A 228 20.65 7.09 26.73
C PHE A 228 20.68 6.34 25.42
N ALA A 229 20.73 5.00 25.48
CA ALA A 229 20.48 4.18 24.30
C ALA A 229 19.01 4.36 23.88
N ARG A 230 18.76 4.46 22.58
CA ARG A 230 17.40 4.59 22.04
C ARG A 230 17.05 3.43 21.13
N ILE A 231 15.79 3.07 21.11
CA ILE A 231 15.26 1.91 20.39
C ILE A 231 14.13 2.35 19.51
N ALA A 232 14.04 1.74 18.32
CA ALA A 232 12.89 1.88 17.42
C ALA A 232 12.67 0.57 16.65
N ASP A 233 11.42 0.29 16.33
CA ASP A 233 11.04 -0.77 15.43
C ASP A 233 10.69 -0.20 14.05
N LEU A 234 11.51 -0.50 13.04
CA LEU A 234 11.23 -0.20 11.66
C LEU A 234 10.41 -1.35 11.05
N THR A 235 9.13 -1.11 10.82
CA THR A 235 8.20 -2.06 10.21
C THR A 235 8.12 -1.79 8.71
N LEU A 236 8.50 -2.77 7.91
CA LEU A 236 8.30 -2.78 6.47
C LEU A 236 7.09 -3.65 6.15
N PHE A 237 6.15 -3.16 5.34
CA PHE A 237 4.91 -3.87 5.05
C PHE A 237 4.37 -3.58 3.65
N ILE A 238 3.46 -4.44 3.21
CA ILE A 238 2.66 -4.27 1.98
C ILE A 238 1.27 -4.84 2.23
N GLU A 239 0.26 -4.15 1.72
CA GLU A 239 -1.13 -4.59 1.79
C GLU A 239 -1.61 -5.05 0.41
N ASP A 240 -2.28 -6.19 0.35
CA ASP A 240 -2.89 -6.72 -0.86
C ASP A 240 -4.31 -6.15 -1.11
N ALA A 241 -4.95 -6.53 -2.23
CA ALA A 241 -6.29 -6.05 -2.57
C ALA A 241 -7.37 -6.47 -1.56
N LYS A 242 -7.14 -7.51 -0.77
CA LYS A 242 -8.08 -8.00 0.25
C LYS A 242 -7.88 -7.35 1.62
N GLY A 243 -6.81 -6.55 1.79
CA GLY A 243 -6.42 -5.97 3.06
C GLY A 243 -5.52 -6.89 3.88
N GLU A 244 -4.97 -7.96 3.29
CA GLU A 244 -4.01 -8.84 3.97
C GLU A 244 -2.63 -8.16 3.98
N ILE A 245 -2.06 -7.99 5.19
CA ILE A 245 -0.78 -7.31 5.38
C ILE A 245 0.34 -8.33 5.56
N THR A 246 1.32 -8.28 4.66
CA THR A 246 2.61 -8.96 4.82
C THR A 246 3.62 -7.98 5.39
N LYS A 247 4.21 -8.27 6.54
CA LYS A 247 5.12 -7.34 7.22
C LYS A 247 6.35 -8.04 7.82
N SER A 248 7.39 -7.24 8.02
CA SER A 248 8.60 -7.63 8.77
C SER A 248 9.07 -6.46 9.62
N VAL A 249 9.61 -6.76 10.78
CA VAL A 249 10.08 -5.76 11.74
C VAL A 249 11.59 -5.88 11.93
N LEU A 250 12.27 -4.73 11.93
CA LEU A 250 13.68 -4.59 12.27
C LEU A 250 13.79 -3.73 13.52
N THR A 251 14.27 -4.31 14.63
CA THR A 251 14.59 -3.53 15.82
C THR A 251 15.92 -2.83 15.64
N VAL A 252 15.92 -1.51 15.72
CA VAL A 252 17.10 -0.65 15.62
C VAL A 252 17.43 -0.13 17.02
N THR A 253 18.59 -0.49 17.53
CA THR A 253 19.12 0.06 18.80
C THR A 253 20.29 0.96 18.48
N GLN A 254 20.25 2.21 18.94
CA GLN A 254 21.39 3.13 18.84
C GLN A 254 21.92 3.42 20.24
N GLY A 255 23.18 3.01 20.45
CA GLY A 255 23.85 3.21 21.72
C GLY A 255 24.29 4.65 21.96
N ILE A 256 24.76 4.90 23.16
CA ILE A 256 25.52 6.10 23.54
C ILE A 256 27.01 5.87 23.24
N ALA A 257 27.81 6.93 23.25
CA ALA A 257 29.23 6.77 23.28
C ALA A 257 29.58 5.98 24.57
N LEU A 258 30.39 4.91 24.44
CA LEU A 258 30.87 4.22 25.63
C LEU A 258 31.60 5.24 26.51
N PRO A 259 31.31 5.27 27.82
CA PRO A 259 32.06 6.11 28.74
C PRO A 259 33.54 5.77 28.59
N ALA A 260 34.33 6.73 28.20
CA ALA A 260 35.78 6.57 28.14
C ALA A 260 36.42 7.44 29.21
N LEU A 261 37.16 6.82 30.07
CA LEU A 261 38.01 7.48 31.03
C LEU A 261 39.45 7.36 30.50
N LYS A 262 40.05 8.48 30.19
CA LYS A 262 41.47 8.55 29.82
C LYS A 262 42.24 9.20 30.99
N LEU A 263 43.16 8.49 31.55
CA LEU A 263 44.10 9.09 32.46
C LEU A 263 45.10 9.93 31.66
N ASP A 264 45.37 11.13 32.09
CA ASP A 264 46.32 12.03 31.41
C ASP A 264 47.76 11.56 31.60
N SER A 265 47.97 10.72 32.64
CA SER A 265 49.25 10.03 32.87
C SER A 265 49.01 8.55 33.20
N ASN A 266 49.83 7.66 32.64
CA ASN A 266 49.79 6.23 32.92
C ASN A 266 50.68 5.82 34.10
N ALA A 267 51.55 6.72 34.56
CA ALA A 267 52.45 6.49 35.66
C ALA A 267 52.80 7.81 36.34
N GLU A 268 52.66 7.83 37.62
CA GLU A 268 53.10 8.93 38.47
C GLU A 268 54.07 8.41 39.52
N THR A 269 55.11 9.20 39.80
CA THR A 269 56.11 8.84 40.79
C THR A 269 55.96 9.77 41.99
N TYR A 270 55.79 9.17 43.16
CA TYR A 270 55.62 9.90 44.39
C TYR A 270 56.79 9.64 45.35
N GLU A 271 57.13 10.64 46.14
CA GLU A 271 58.09 10.50 47.24
C GLU A 271 57.57 9.51 48.27
N GLY A 272 58.44 8.83 49.00
CA GLY A 272 58.11 7.75 49.90
C GLY A 272 57.44 8.16 51.24
N TYR A 273 56.73 9.26 51.31
CA TYR A 273 55.97 9.74 52.47
C TYR A 273 54.48 9.94 52.10
N ALA A 274 53.63 9.93 53.11
CA ALA A 274 52.18 10.09 52.87
C ALA A 274 51.85 11.46 52.23
N GLN A 275 51.19 11.44 51.10
CA GLN A 275 50.73 12.62 50.40
C GLN A 275 49.42 12.30 49.62
N ASP A 276 48.65 13.33 49.37
CA ASP A 276 47.47 13.20 48.49
C ASP A 276 47.93 13.10 47.06
N CYS A 277 47.44 12.07 46.37
CA CYS A 277 47.75 11.81 44.97
C CYS A 277 46.49 12.08 44.10
N ALA A 278 46.64 12.93 43.12
CA ALA A 278 45.59 13.20 42.14
C ALA A 278 46.13 12.96 40.73
N VAL A 279 45.50 12.05 40.00
CA VAL A 279 45.79 11.80 38.58
C VAL A 279 44.72 12.48 37.78
N PRO A 280 45.06 13.44 36.93
CA PRO A 280 44.11 14.06 36.01
C PRO A 280 43.51 13.01 35.08
N ALA A 281 42.22 13.13 34.85
CA ALA A 281 41.51 12.24 33.94
C ALA A 281 40.50 13.01 33.10
N THR A 282 40.39 12.65 31.84
CA THR A 282 39.40 13.18 30.91
C THR A 282 38.33 12.15 30.65
N THR A 283 37.07 12.55 30.73
CA THR A 283 35.92 11.70 30.41
C THR A 283 35.16 12.30 29.27
N ASN A 284 34.60 11.46 28.37
CA ASN A 284 33.65 11.85 27.34
C ASN A 284 32.18 11.82 27.86
N ASN A 285 31.99 11.55 29.12
CA ASN A 285 30.69 11.58 29.78
C ASN A 285 30.49 12.97 30.41
N LEU A 286 29.65 13.76 29.79
CA LEU A 286 29.10 15.00 30.35
C LEU A 286 27.64 14.80 30.65
#